data_1603ec93cc22d263f38d553627310d46
#
_entry.id   1603ec93cc22d263f38d553627310d46
#
_cell.length_a   1.000
_cell.length_b   1.000
_cell.length_c   1.000
_cell.angle_alpha   90.00
_cell.angle_beta   90.00
_cell.angle_gamma   90.00
#
_symmetry.space_group_name_H-M   'P 1'
#
loop_
_entity.id
_entity.type
_entity.pdbx_description
1 polymer ?
#
loop_
_entity_poly.entity_id
_entity_poly.type
_entity_poly.pdbx_seq_one_letter_code
_entity_poly.pdbx_strand_id
1 'polypeptide(L)'
;DNNTAVINPEKCIGCGECLAVCQFSAVKIAWDEDTANLQKKVAEYCLAILKEKREKAAFFNFLTHITKHCDCMDEPFEPDISDIGIVVSKDPVAVEKATIDLINEHTGKDYFRHIWPEIDYTVQLNHAHEIGLGNLEYDLENITTD
;
A
#
# COMPACT_ATOMS: atom_id res chain seq x y z
N ASP A 1 -4.95 -5.72 -41.22
CA ASP A 1 -5.47 -6.75 -40.30
C ASP A 1 -4.39 -7.78 -40.01
N ASN A 2 -3.54 -7.51 -38.99
CA ASN A 2 -2.42 -8.38 -38.65
C ASN A 2 -2.82 -9.56 -37.74
N ASN A 3 -4.09 -9.81 -37.57
CA ASN A 3 -4.63 -10.85 -36.68
C ASN A 3 -4.12 -10.77 -35.22
N THR A 4 -3.78 -9.57 -34.77
CA THR A 4 -3.25 -9.29 -33.45
C THR A 4 -4.32 -8.59 -32.60
N ALA A 5 -4.54 -9.07 -31.38
CA ALA A 5 -5.43 -8.40 -30.45
C ALA A 5 -4.79 -7.09 -29.98
N VAL A 6 -5.57 -6.03 -29.98
CA VAL A 6 -5.13 -4.70 -29.51
C VAL A 6 -6.05 -4.25 -28.38
N ILE A 7 -5.46 -3.86 -27.26
CA ILE A 7 -6.20 -3.25 -26.15
C ILE A 7 -6.37 -1.77 -26.47
N ASN A 8 -7.62 -1.31 -26.54
CA ASN A 8 -7.89 0.11 -26.70
C ASN A 8 -7.80 0.81 -25.33
N PRO A 9 -6.81 1.71 -25.10
CA PRO A 9 -6.61 2.35 -23.80
C PRO A 9 -7.79 3.22 -23.34
N GLU A 10 -8.55 3.81 -24.28
CA GLU A 10 -9.72 4.62 -23.94
C GLU A 10 -10.91 3.78 -23.44
N LYS A 11 -10.95 2.49 -23.76
CA LYS A 11 -11.99 1.55 -23.34
C LYS A 11 -11.54 0.63 -22.22
N CYS A 12 -10.26 0.56 -21.96
CA CYS A 12 -9.68 -0.28 -20.93
C CYS A 12 -9.99 0.27 -19.55
N ILE A 13 -10.67 -0.53 -18.74
CA ILE A 13 -10.99 -0.17 -17.33
C ILE A 13 -9.95 -0.68 -16.33
N GLY A 14 -8.87 -1.32 -16.79
CA GLY A 14 -7.81 -1.83 -15.94
C GLY A 14 -8.18 -3.04 -15.09
N CYS A 15 -9.23 -3.80 -15.41
CA CYS A 15 -9.71 -4.91 -14.58
C CYS A 15 -8.75 -6.12 -14.51
N GLY A 16 -7.74 -6.21 -15.38
CA GLY A 16 -6.76 -7.30 -15.39
C GLY A 16 -7.27 -8.64 -15.92
N GLU A 17 -8.54 -8.78 -16.30
CA GLU A 17 -9.12 -10.05 -16.75
C GLU A 17 -8.39 -10.63 -17.97
N CYS A 18 -7.97 -9.77 -18.91
CA CYS A 18 -7.18 -10.19 -20.07
C CYS A 18 -5.82 -10.80 -19.70
N LEU A 19 -5.23 -10.39 -18.58
CA LEU A 19 -3.99 -10.97 -18.05
C LEU A 19 -4.27 -12.37 -17.48
N ALA A 20 -5.35 -12.50 -16.71
CA ALA A 20 -5.70 -13.74 -16.02
C ALA A 20 -6.06 -14.88 -16.99
N VAL A 21 -6.70 -14.55 -18.13
CA VAL A 21 -7.17 -15.56 -19.11
C VAL A 21 -6.17 -15.84 -20.23
N CYS A 22 -5.13 -15.04 -20.41
CA CYS A 22 -4.18 -15.19 -21.50
C CYS A 22 -3.16 -16.31 -21.23
N GLN A 23 -3.41 -17.49 -21.79
CA GLN A 23 -2.51 -18.64 -21.65
C GLN A 23 -1.13 -18.45 -22.32
N PHE A 24 -0.98 -17.46 -23.19
CA PHE A 24 0.24 -17.22 -23.98
C PHE A 24 1.08 -16.06 -23.42
N SER A 25 0.69 -15.46 -22.30
CA SER A 25 1.35 -14.27 -21.71
C SER A 25 1.55 -13.13 -22.74
N ALA A 26 0.63 -13.05 -23.73
CA ALA A 26 0.69 -12.04 -24.78
C ALA A 26 0.28 -10.64 -24.29
N VAL A 27 -0.48 -10.59 -23.20
CA VAL A 27 -0.86 -9.35 -22.54
C VAL A 27 0.12 -9.10 -21.38
N LYS A 28 0.67 -7.90 -21.31
CA LYS A 28 1.60 -7.48 -20.26
C LYS A 28 1.06 -6.23 -19.60
N ILE A 29 1.39 -6.06 -18.31
CA ILE A 29 1.15 -4.80 -17.60
C ILE A 29 2.17 -3.79 -18.13
N ALA A 30 1.70 -2.61 -18.52
CA ALA A 30 2.57 -1.47 -18.75
C ALA A 30 2.94 -0.88 -17.38
N TRP A 31 4.19 -1.09 -16.96
CA TRP A 31 4.73 -0.56 -15.70
C TRP A 31 5.34 0.85 -15.88
N ASP A 32 4.76 1.62 -16.78
CA ASP A 32 5.16 2.99 -17.12
C ASP A 32 4.35 4.05 -16.36
N GLU A 33 3.42 3.64 -15.51
CA GLU A 33 2.69 4.55 -14.64
C GLU A 33 3.64 5.12 -13.57
N ASP A 34 3.56 6.43 -13.35
CA ASP A 34 4.25 7.09 -12.25
C ASP A 34 3.82 6.50 -10.89
N THR A 35 4.80 6.17 -10.06
CA THR A 35 4.57 5.60 -8.72
C THR A 35 3.71 6.51 -7.85
N ALA A 36 3.81 7.83 -8.01
CA ALA A 36 2.96 8.79 -7.31
C ALA A 36 1.48 8.65 -7.70
N ASN A 37 1.20 8.45 -8.99
CA ASN A 37 -0.17 8.24 -9.46
C ASN A 37 -0.73 6.90 -8.97
N LEU A 38 0.08 5.86 -8.93
CA LEU A 38 -0.34 4.56 -8.37
C LEU A 38 -0.74 4.71 -6.90
N GLN A 39 0.08 5.38 -6.10
CA GLN A 39 -0.19 5.64 -4.69
C GLN A 39 -1.51 6.40 -4.47
N LYS A 40 -1.77 7.44 -5.28
CA LYS A 40 -3.02 8.21 -5.24
C LYS A 40 -4.23 7.34 -5.58
N LYS A 41 -4.14 6.54 -6.64
CA LYS A 41 -5.21 5.61 -7.05
C LYS A 41 -5.52 4.60 -5.95
N VAL A 42 -4.52 4.07 -5.26
CA VAL A 42 -4.72 3.17 -4.11
C VAL A 42 -5.57 3.85 -3.03
N ALA A 43 -5.26 5.08 -2.65
CA ALA A 43 -6.03 5.84 -1.67
C ALA A 43 -7.47 6.10 -2.14
N GLU A 44 -7.68 6.42 -3.41
CA GLU A 44 -9.01 6.65 -4.00
C GLU A 44 -9.86 5.38 -4.01
N TYR A 45 -9.28 4.22 -4.35
CA TYR A 45 -9.98 2.93 -4.27
C TYR A 45 -10.34 2.58 -2.82
N CYS A 46 -9.45 2.81 -1.87
CA CYS A 46 -9.74 2.62 -0.45
C CYS A 46 -10.92 3.50 0.00
N LEU A 47 -10.92 4.78 -0.40
CA LEU A 47 -12.03 5.69 -0.08
C LEU A 47 -13.35 5.18 -0.67
N ALA A 48 -13.37 4.74 -1.92
CA ALA A 48 -14.57 4.22 -2.57
C ALA A 48 -15.16 3.00 -1.84
N ILE A 49 -14.30 2.10 -1.35
CA ILE A 49 -14.74 0.91 -0.60
C ILE A 49 -15.24 1.28 0.80
N LEU A 50 -14.57 2.20 1.47
CA LEU A 50 -14.82 2.54 2.87
C LEU A 50 -15.91 3.59 3.07
N LYS A 51 -16.32 4.30 2.02
CA LYS A 51 -17.28 5.40 2.09
C LYS A 51 -18.53 5.07 2.89
N GLU A 52 -19.08 3.87 2.70
CA GLU A 52 -20.29 3.40 3.36
C GLU A 52 -20.00 2.47 4.57
N LYS A 53 -18.73 2.28 4.92
CA LYS A 53 -18.29 1.27 5.90
C LYS A 53 -17.39 1.83 7.01
N ARG A 54 -17.17 3.13 7.09
CA ARG A 54 -16.22 3.76 8.04
C ARG A 54 -16.43 3.29 9.49
N GLU A 55 -17.67 3.27 9.95
CA GLU A 55 -18.00 2.84 11.32
C GLU A 55 -18.02 1.31 11.51
N LYS A 56 -17.76 0.55 10.47
CA LYS A 56 -17.82 -0.92 10.46
C LYS A 56 -16.49 -1.57 10.07
N ALA A 57 -15.43 -0.78 9.98
CA ALA A 57 -14.11 -1.24 9.64
C ALA A 57 -13.11 -0.98 10.77
N ALA A 58 -12.16 -1.88 10.95
CA ALA A 58 -10.99 -1.70 11.78
C ALA A 58 -9.76 -2.21 11.02
N PHE A 59 -8.63 -1.59 11.25
CA PHE A 59 -7.39 -1.85 10.54
C PHE A 59 -6.33 -2.32 11.52
N PHE A 60 -5.60 -3.38 11.15
CA PHE A 60 -4.58 -4.01 11.97
C PHE A 60 -3.31 -4.11 11.13
N ASN A 61 -2.25 -3.46 11.55
CA ASN A 61 -0.93 -3.59 10.95
C ASN A 61 -0.04 -4.41 11.88
N PHE A 62 0.41 -5.55 11.37
CA PHE A 62 1.32 -6.45 12.08
C PHE A 62 2.75 -6.05 11.72
N LEU A 63 3.44 -5.37 12.65
CA LEU A 63 4.83 -4.94 12.49
C LEU A 63 5.73 -6.07 12.97
N THR A 64 5.58 -7.23 12.32
CA THR A 64 6.31 -8.46 12.59
C THR A 64 6.84 -9.02 11.29
N HIS A 65 8.01 -9.63 11.34
CA HIS A 65 8.65 -10.22 10.17
C HIS A 65 8.77 -9.26 8.98
N ILE A 66 9.23 -8.03 9.26
CA ILE A 66 9.30 -6.95 8.26
C ILE A 66 10.50 -7.18 7.35
N THR A 67 10.23 -7.29 6.06
CA THR A 67 11.22 -7.51 5.01
C THR A 67 11.22 -6.37 4.00
N LYS A 68 12.36 -6.18 3.33
CA LYS A 68 12.53 -5.16 2.28
C LYS A 68 11.60 -5.39 1.08
N HIS A 69 11.39 -6.63 0.71
CA HIS A 69 10.57 -7.01 -0.45
C HIS A 69 9.25 -7.64 0.00
N CYS A 70 8.26 -7.52 -0.87
CA CYS A 70 6.96 -8.16 -0.67
C CYS A 70 7.08 -9.69 -0.75
N ASP A 71 6.35 -10.41 0.08
CA ASP A 71 6.22 -11.86 0.05
C ASP A 71 5.60 -12.41 -1.27
N CYS A 72 5.04 -11.53 -2.10
CA CYS A 72 4.61 -11.88 -3.45
C CYS A 72 5.77 -12.20 -4.42
N MET A 73 6.98 -11.85 -4.04
CA MET A 73 8.20 -12.31 -4.71
C MET A 73 8.53 -13.71 -4.17
N ASP A 74 8.50 -14.73 -5.00
CA ASP A 74 8.74 -16.14 -4.64
C ASP A 74 10.21 -16.40 -4.26
N GLU A 75 10.69 -15.67 -3.24
CA GLU A 75 12.04 -15.78 -2.68
C GLU A 75 11.97 -15.72 -1.15
N PRO A 76 12.81 -16.51 -0.45
CA PRO A 76 12.90 -16.41 1.01
C PRO A 76 13.65 -15.13 1.41
N PHE A 77 13.01 -14.31 2.23
CA PHE A 77 13.63 -13.13 2.82
C PHE A 77 13.74 -13.28 4.33
N GLU A 78 14.89 -12.90 4.86
CA GLU A 78 15.06 -12.73 6.30
C GLU A 78 14.52 -11.35 6.72
N PRO A 79 13.95 -11.23 7.93
CA PRO A 79 13.50 -9.93 8.43
C PRO A 79 14.64 -8.91 8.50
N ASP A 80 14.40 -7.70 7.99
CA ASP A 80 15.36 -6.60 8.05
C ASP A 80 15.44 -5.95 9.45
N ILE A 81 14.34 -6.03 10.19
CA ILE A 81 14.22 -5.44 11.53
C ILE A 81 13.46 -6.41 12.44
N SER A 82 13.74 -6.32 13.74
CA SER A 82 13.03 -7.11 14.76
C SER A 82 11.56 -6.70 14.86
N ASP A 83 10.73 -7.63 15.35
CA ASP A 83 9.32 -7.39 15.58
C ASP A 83 9.09 -6.20 16.53
N ILE A 84 8.12 -5.36 16.19
CA ILE A 84 7.74 -4.18 16.96
C ILE A 84 6.44 -4.43 17.71
N GLY A 85 5.42 -4.98 17.01
CA GLY A 85 4.12 -5.25 17.61
C GLY A 85 2.97 -5.19 16.61
N ILE A 86 1.78 -4.83 17.11
CA ILE A 86 0.57 -4.72 16.28
C ILE A 86 -0.04 -3.35 16.54
N VAL A 87 -0.33 -2.61 15.47
CA VAL A 87 -1.02 -1.32 15.52
C VAL A 87 -2.45 -1.49 15.06
N VAL A 88 -3.38 -0.88 15.78
CA VAL A 88 -4.82 -1.00 15.49
C VAL A 88 -5.46 0.37 15.46
N SER A 89 -6.30 0.64 14.47
CA SER A 89 -7.11 1.86 14.41
C SER A 89 -8.41 1.63 13.63
N LYS A 90 -9.39 2.51 13.84
CA LYS A 90 -10.55 2.64 12.95
C LYS A 90 -10.30 3.59 11.78
N ASP A 91 -9.20 4.32 11.80
CA ASP A 91 -8.77 5.23 10.75
C ASP A 91 -7.63 4.58 9.95
N PRO A 92 -7.84 4.31 8.64
CA PRO A 92 -6.83 3.65 7.80
C PRO A 92 -5.59 4.50 7.58
N VAL A 93 -5.70 5.82 7.57
CA VAL A 93 -4.56 6.72 7.38
C VAL A 93 -3.74 6.83 8.67
N ALA A 94 -4.42 6.93 9.81
CA ALA A 94 -3.78 6.99 11.12
C ALA A 94 -2.99 5.72 11.43
N VAL A 95 -3.53 4.52 11.12
CA VAL A 95 -2.82 3.25 11.34
C VAL A 95 -1.56 3.15 10.49
N GLU A 96 -1.62 3.54 9.22
CA GLU A 96 -0.47 3.55 8.32
C GLU A 96 0.59 4.56 8.77
N LYS A 97 0.16 5.78 9.13
CA LYS A 97 1.08 6.82 9.63
C LYS A 97 1.79 6.36 10.90
N ALA A 98 1.04 5.81 11.86
CA ALA A 98 1.61 5.28 13.10
C ALA A 98 2.58 4.12 12.84
N THR A 99 2.25 3.24 11.90
CA THR A 99 3.12 2.13 11.46
C THR A 99 4.46 2.66 10.95
N ILE A 100 4.44 3.63 10.05
CA ILE A 100 5.66 4.23 9.49
C ILE A 100 6.48 4.90 10.56
N ASP A 101 5.85 5.67 11.45
CA ASP A 101 6.55 6.37 12.54
C ASP A 101 7.22 5.40 13.49
N LEU A 102 6.53 4.31 13.89
CA LEU A 102 7.10 3.29 14.76
C LEU A 102 8.29 2.56 14.11
N ILE A 103 8.21 2.24 12.82
CA ILE A 103 9.31 1.63 12.09
C ILE A 103 10.51 2.59 12.03
N ASN A 104 10.27 3.87 11.75
CA ASN A 104 11.31 4.89 11.68
C ASN A 104 11.95 5.14 13.06
N GLU A 105 11.15 5.18 14.12
CA GLU A 105 11.64 5.30 15.50
C GLU A 105 12.48 4.08 15.89
N HIS A 106 11.97 2.87 15.62
CA HIS A 106 12.65 1.62 15.95
C HIS A 106 14.01 1.49 15.25
N THR A 107 14.09 1.92 13.98
CA THR A 107 15.31 1.84 13.17
C THR A 107 16.22 3.07 13.33
N GLY A 108 15.74 4.14 13.94
CA GLY A 108 16.48 5.41 14.12
C GLY A 108 16.72 6.16 12.81
N LYS A 109 15.98 5.86 11.76
CA LYS A 109 16.10 6.47 10.42
C LYS A 109 14.77 6.43 9.65
N ASP A 110 14.67 7.21 8.58
CA ASP A 110 13.60 7.02 7.60
C ASP A 110 13.87 5.72 6.81
N TYR A 111 13.30 4.62 7.33
CA TYR A 111 13.54 3.27 6.83
C TYR A 111 13.13 3.13 5.37
N PHE A 112 11.95 3.62 5.00
CA PHE A 112 11.42 3.46 3.65
C PHE A 112 12.22 4.25 2.61
N ARG A 113 12.62 5.48 2.91
CA ARG A 113 13.52 6.25 2.04
C ARG A 113 14.93 5.65 1.97
N HIS A 114 15.34 4.96 3.03
CA HIS A 114 16.65 4.29 3.02
C HIS A 114 16.67 3.09 2.06
N ILE A 115 15.59 2.29 2.04
CA ILE A 115 15.52 1.09 1.19
C ILE A 115 15.06 1.40 -0.25
N TRP A 116 14.23 2.45 -0.42
CA TRP A 116 13.67 2.87 -1.71
C TRP A 116 13.77 4.39 -1.89
N PRO A 117 15.00 4.93 -2.09
CA PRO A 117 15.23 6.38 -2.13
C PRO A 117 14.51 7.09 -3.28
N GLU A 118 14.17 6.37 -4.35
CA GLU A 118 13.48 6.89 -5.52
C GLU A 118 11.98 7.06 -5.32
N ILE A 119 11.42 6.47 -4.24
CA ILE A 119 9.98 6.44 -4.01
C ILE A 119 9.62 7.35 -2.83
N ASP A 120 8.78 8.34 -3.08
CA ASP A 120 8.15 9.12 -2.03
C ASP A 120 6.87 8.42 -1.54
N TYR A 121 6.99 7.63 -0.48
CA TYR A 121 5.87 6.91 0.13
C TYR A 121 4.84 7.84 0.80
N THR A 122 5.20 9.09 1.09
CA THR A 122 4.30 10.05 1.74
C THR A 122 3.17 10.52 0.83
N VAL A 123 3.31 10.36 -0.49
CA VAL A 123 2.30 10.74 -1.47
C VAL A 123 0.97 10.04 -1.20
N GLN A 124 0.99 8.74 -0.88
CA GLN A 124 -0.23 7.98 -0.59
C GLN A 124 -0.95 8.52 0.63
N LEU A 125 -0.23 8.75 1.73
CA LEU A 125 -0.81 9.22 2.98
C LEU A 125 -1.35 10.65 2.88
N ASN A 126 -0.59 11.54 2.25
CA ASN A 126 -1.00 12.92 2.07
C ASN A 126 -2.26 12.99 1.20
N HIS A 127 -2.28 12.30 0.06
CA HIS A 127 -3.45 12.24 -0.80
C HIS A 127 -4.65 11.61 -0.10
N ALA A 128 -4.44 10.52 0.65
CA ALA A 128 -5.49 9.87 1.43
C ALA A 128 -6.14 10.83 2.45
N HIS A 129 -5.32 11.63 3.12
CA HIS A 129 -5.79 12.68 4.03
C HIS A 129 -6.55 13.78 3.28
N GLU A 130 -6.00 14.30 2.18
CA GLU A 130 -6.60 15.35 1.34
C GLU A 130 -7.99 14.97 0.82
N ILE A 131 -8.17 13.73 0.37
CA ILE A 131 -9.48 13.23 -0.11
C ILE A 131 -10.43 12.82 1.03
N GLY A 132 -10.02 12.99 2.27
CA GLY A 132 -10.81 12.71 3.46
C GLY A 132 -10.98 11.21 3.76
N LEU A 133 -10.03 10.37 3.40
CA LEU A 133 -10.04 8.95 3.77
C LEU A 133 -9.78 8.77 5.27
N GLY A 134 -8.89 9.57 5.86
CA GLY A 134 -8.56 9.54 7.29
C GLY A 134 -7.66 10.71 7.70
N ASN A 135 -7.03 10.60 8.86
CA ASN A 135 -6.22 11.64 9.49
C ASN A 135 -4.76 11.24 9.59
N LEU A 136 -3.86 12.22 9.38
CA LEU A 136 -2.41 12.05 9.60
C LEU A 136 -2.03 12.21 11.08
N GLU A 137 -2.83 12.98 11.83
CA GLU A 137 -2.65 13.15 13.27
C GLU A 137 -3.33 12.01 14.03
N TYR A 138 -2.66 11.48 15.04
CA TYR A 138 -3.17 10.39 15.87
C TYR A 138 -2.56 10.46 17.28
N ASP A 139 -3.27 9.87 18.23
CA ASP A 139 -2.75 9.57 19.56
C ASP A 139 -2.45 8.07 19.65
N LEU A 140 -1.22 7.73 20.06
CA LEU A 140 -0.79 6.35 20.23
C LEU A 140 -0.88 5.94 21.70
N GLU A 141 -1.71 4.96 21.98
CA GLU A 141 -1.80 4.33 23.29
C GLU A 141 -1.14 2.96 23.29
N ASN A 142 -0.19 2.73 24.18
CA ASN A 142 0.46 1.44 24.33
C ASN A 142 -0.33 0.58 25.34
N ILE A 143 -0.85 -0.54 24.85
CA ILE A 143 -1.59 -1.52 25.65
C ILE A 143 -0.63 -2.68 25.94
N THR A 144 0.06 -2.64 27.06
CA THR A 144 0.80 -3.78 27.59
C THR A 144 -0.13 -4.57 28.50
N THR A 145 -0.33 -5.87 28.19
CA THR A 145 -0.93 -6.79 29.15
C THR A 145 0.18 -7.29 30.08
N ASP A 146 0.04 -7.03 31.39
CA ASP A 146 0.87 -7.62 32.43
C ASP A 146 0.78 -9.15 32.43
#